data_07aae7740ed2c44a9f5db0449b0aa105
#
_entry.id   07aae7740ed2c44a9f5db0449b0aa105
#
_cell.length_a   1.000
_cell.length_b   1.000
_cell.length_c   1.000
_cell.angle_alpha   90.00
_cell.angle_beta   90.00
_cell.angle_gamma   90.00
#
_symmetry.space_group_name_H-M   'P 1'
#
loop_
_entity.id
_entity.type
_entity.pdbx_description
1 polymer ?
#
loop_
_entity_poly.entity_id
_entity_poly.type
_entity_poly.pdbx_seq_one_letter_code
_entity_poly.pdbx_strand_id
1 'polypeptide(L)'
;MERDRRLDLGDTHPAVDPTERRLLAYALAVGAASVPSAHGAIVYSGVQNLTLTRTAGSDASLNIDLDGGATDFVLKWYDSTGIIQISSESQNIVVNDGSGLRRLSAGALIGPGSPSSTDVKELANYGVSGTWTSGTWTAGATGYAGVALGSSGSSSTPWGWIQITLPASGTVGSQVVVNSWAYESTGGTSINAGAVPGPGALVSLALGAVGLRARRSRAA
;
A
#
# COMPACT_ATOMS: atom_id res chain seq x y z
N MET A 1 -28.39 36.01 69.19
CA MET A 1 -26.95 35.93 69.12
C MET A 1 -26.61 34.68 68.32
N GLU A 2 -26.63 34.77 66.97
CA GLU A 2 -26.50 33.67 66.07
C GLU A 2 -25.08 33.75 65.40
N ARG A 3 -24.24 32.72 65.62
CA ARG A 3 -22.89 32.67 65.10
C ARG A 3 -22.92 32.06 63.73
N ASP A 4 -22.69 32.92 62.75
CA ASP A 4 -22.47 32.55 61.35
C ASP A 4 -21.17 31.70 61.23
N ARG A 5 -21.27 30.39 61.00
CA ARG A 5 -20.14 29.50 60.69
C ARG A 5 -19.94 29.51 59.20
N ARG A 6 -19.09 30.37 58.72
CA ARG A 6 -18.52 30.24 57.35
C ARG A 6 -17.69 28.97 57.30
N LEU A 7 -18.15 28.01 56.51
CA LEU A 7 -17.35 26.87 56.08
C LEU A 7 -16.31 27.36 55.04
N ASP A 8 -15.06 27.42 55.47
CA ASP A 8 -13.90 27.68 54.58
C ASP A 8 -13.63 26.38 53.84
N LEU A 9 -14.21 26.27 52.62
CA LEU A 9 -13.92 25.22 51.66
C LEU A 9 -12.56 25.56 51.03
N GLY A 10 -11.49 25.15 51.71
CA GLY A 10 -10.13 25.24 51.16
C GLY A 10 -10.04 24.51 49.82
N ASP A 11 -9.95 25.28 48.78
CA ASP A 11 -9.82 24.83 47.39
C ASP A 11 -8.41 24.26 47.17
N THR A 12 -8.19 23.04 47.68
CA THR A 12 -6.93 22.30 47.44
C THR A 12 -7.01 21.61 46.11
N HIS A 13 -6.89 22.40 45.01
CA HIS A 13 -6.54 21.82 43.73
C HIS A 13 -5.10 21.29 43.83
N PRO A 14 -4.89 19.97 43.62
CA PRO A 14 -3.54 19.45 43.59
C PRO A 14 -2.78 20.13 42.44
N ALA A 15 -1.66 20.77 42.81
CA ALA A 15 -0.79 21.40 41.81
C ALA A 15 -0.34 20.32 40.82
N VAL A 16 -0.78 20.42 39.56
CA VAL A 16 -0.35 19.52 38.48
C VAL A 16 1.17 19.70 38.30
N ASP A 17 1.90 18.59 38.43
CA ASP A 17 3.35 18.55 38.28
C ASP A 17 3.78 19.25 36.95
N PRO A 18 4.79 20.11 36.98
CA PRO A 18 5.34 20.74 35.77
C PRO A 18 5.69 19.74 34.67
N THR A 19 6.08 18.52 35.05
CA THR A 19 6.39 17.42 34.12
C THR A 19 5.13 16.91 33.42
N GLU A 20 4.01 16.77 34.15
CA GLU A 20 2.71 16.38 33.56
C GLU A 20 2.17 17.45 32.64
N ARG A 21 2.34 18.72 32.95
CA ARG A 21 1.94 19.84 32.06
C ARG A 21 2.74 19.83 30.77
N ARG A 22 4.04 19.52 30.82
CA ARG A 22 4.89 19.39 29.61
C ARG A 22 4.47 18.18 28.77
N LEU A 23 4.21 17.04 29.37
CA LEU A 23 3.73 15.84 28.66
C LEU A 23 2.37 16.05 28.01
N LEU A 24 1.44 16.75 28.68
CA LEU A 24 0.15 17.14 28.10
C LEU A 24 0.30 18.11 26.92
N ALA A 25 1.23 19.06 27.03
CA ALA A 25 1.51 20.01 25.94
C ALA A 25 2.13 19.30 24.73
N TYR A 26 3.05 18.34 24.94
CA TYR A 26 3.61 17.52 23.86
C TYR A 26 2.56 16.61 23.24
N ALA A 27 1.69 15.97 24.02
CA ALA A 27 0.61 15.13 23.52
C ALA A 27 -0.41 15.94 22.69
N LEU A 28 -0.73 17.16 23.08
CA LEU A 28 -1.59 18.07 22.34
C LEU A 28 -0.90 18.59 21.06
N ALA A 29 0.39 18.91 21.11
CA ALA A 29 1.14 19.36 19.93
C ALA A 29 1.29 18.26 18.87
N VAL A 30 1.55 17.01 19.29
CA VAL A 30 1.62 15.86 18.39
C VAL A 30 0.23 15.50 17.84
N GLY A 31 -0.82 15.62 18.64
CA GLY A 31 -2.21 15.41 18.20
C GLY A 31 -2.72 16.47 17.23
N ALA A 32 -2.27 17.72 17.35
CA ALA A 32 -2.65 18.80 16.44
C ALA A 32 -1.92 18.75 15.09
N ALA A 33 -0.73 18.12 15.04
CA ALA A 33 0.02 17.94 13.79
C ALA A 33 -0.55 16.80 12.92
N SER A 34 -1.36 15.93 13.45
CA SER A 34 -2.10 14.90 12.72
C SER A 34 -3.52 15.36 12.40
N VAL A 35 -3.68 16.47 11.65
CA VAL A 35 -4.91 16.65 10.89
C VAL A 35 -4.90 15.50 9.89
N PRO A 36 -5.77 14.50 9.98
CA PRO A 36 -5.88 13.54 8.90
C PRO A 36 -6.34 14.37 7.71
N SER A 37 -5.43 14.62 6.77
CA SER A 37 -5.85 14.88 5.41
C SER A 37 -6.88 13.79 5.15
N ALA A 38 -8.00 14.12 4.51
CA ALA A 38 -9.03 13.15 4.13
C ALA A 38 -8.50 12.21 3.02
N HIS A 39 -7.29 11.74 3.18
CA HIS A 39 -6.69 10.65 2.45
C HIS A 39 -7.19 9.38 3.12
N GLY A 40 -7.74 8.46 2.35
CA GLY A 40 -8.12 7.16 2.86
C GLY A 40 -6.92 6.41 3.45
N ALA A 41 -7.18 5.26 4.00
CA ALA A 41 -6.13 4.43 4.56
C ALA A 41 -5.41 3.66 3.45
N ILE A 42 -4.09 3.74 3.41
CA ILE A 42 -3.30 2.83 2.59
C ILE A 42 -3.43 1.43 3.20
N VAL A 43 -3.96 0.50 2.43
CA VAL A 43 -3.97 -0.93 2.76
C VAL A 43 -2.72 -1.54 2.15
N TYR A 44 -1.86 -2.12 2.99
CA TYR A 44 -0.57 -2.69 2.58
C TYR A 44 -0.53 -4.18 2.90
N SER A 45 -0.14 -4.98 1.92
CA SER A 45 -0.06 -6.44 2.04
C SER A 45 1.01 -6.94 3.02
N GLY A 46 1.98 -6.10 3.40
CA GLY A 46 3.24 -6.59 3.96
C GLY A 46 4.12 -7.22 2.87
N VAL A 47 5.22 -7.82 3.30
CA VAL A 47 6.12 -8.56 2.40
C VAL A 47 5.51 -9.89 2.07
N GLN A 48 5.30 -10.19 0.77
CA GLN A 48 4.65 -11.40 0.27
C GLN A 48 5.66 -12.36 -0.37
N ASN A 49 6.57 -11.85 -1.21
CA ASN A 49 7.58 -12.62 -1.95
C ASN A 49 7.00 -13.82 -2.72
N LEU A 50 5.84 -13.61 -3.36
CA LEU A 50 5.23 -14.63 -4.22
C LEU A 50 6.10 -14.82 -5.46
N THR A 51 6.34 -16.06 -5.85
CA THR A 51 7.23 -16.39 -6.97
C THR A 51 6.48 -17.03 -8.13
N LEU A 52 6.78 -16.57 -9.34
CA LEU A 52 6.39 -17.17 -10.60
C LEU A 52 7.64 -17.76 -11.25
N THR A 53 7.74 -19.07 -11.33
CA THR A 53 8.92 -19.77 -11.83
C THR A 53 8.70 -20.22 -13.28
N ARG A 54 9.65 -19.94 -14.18
CA ARG A 54 9.64 -20.48 -15.54
C ARG A 54 9.86 -21.98 -15.52
N THR A 55 8.93 -22.72 -16.14
CA THR A 55 8.99 -24.19 -16.28
C THR A 55 9.08 -24.55 -17.75
N ALA A 56 9.99 -25.48 -18.10
CA ALA A 56 10.15 -25.92 -19.49
C ALA A 56 8.86 -26.59 -20.00
N GLY A 57 8.45 -26.21 -21.21
CA GLY A 57 7.32 -26.80 -21.92
C GLY A 57 5.95 -26.42 -21.39
N SER A 58 5.85 -25.50 -20.43
CA SER A 58 4.56 -25.04 -19.92
C SER A 58 4.57 -23.59 -19.48
N ASP A 59 3.48 -22.91 -19.75
CA ASP A 59 3.25 -21.56 -19.24
C ASP A 59 3.00 -21.59 -17.73
N ALA A 60 3.50 -20.58 -17.04
CA ALA A 60 3.29 -20.40 -15.61
C ALA A 60 2.38 -19.20 -15.34
N SER A 61 1.59 -19.26 -14.27
CA SER A 61 0.73 -18.16 -13.83
C SER A 61 0.76 -17.99 -12.32
N LEU A 62 0.59 -16.74 -11.88
CA LEU A 62 0.50 -16.36 -10.48
C LEU A 62 -0.68 -15.39 -10.31
N ASN A 63 -1.64 -15.76 -9.51
CA ASN A 63 -2.78 -14.92 -9.17
C ASN A 63 -2.41 -13.94 -8.05
N ILE A 64 -2.83 -12.70 -8.20
CA ILE A 64 -2.59 -11.62 -7.24
C ILE A 64 -3.97 -11.06 -6.86
N ASP A 65 -4.28 -11.13 -5.58
CA ASP A 65 -5.47 -10.58 -4.96
C ASP A 65 -5.02 -9.47 -4.00
N LEU A 66 -5.47 -8.23 -4.26
CA LEU A 66 -5.04 -7.07 -3.50
C LEU A 66 -5.94 -6.79 -2.29
N ASP A 67 -7.23 -7.10 -2.40
CA ASP A 67 -8.25 -6.69 -1.43
C ASP A 67 -8.83 -7.83 -0.58
N GLY A 68 -8.41 -9.07 -0.83
CA GLY A 68 -8.86 -10.26 -0.11
C GLY A 68 -10.16 -10.87 -0.68
N GLY A 69 -10.50 -10.52 -1.89
CA GLY A 69 -11.68 -11.02 -2.61
C GLY A 69 -11.36 -12.10 -3.65
N ALA A 70 -11.58 -11.76 -4.89
CA ALA A 70 -11.23 -12.57 -6.05
C ALA A 70 -9.85 -12.15 -6.59
N THR A 71 -9.29 -12.94 -7.51
CA THR A 71 -8.08 -12.54 -8.24
C THR A 71 -8.30 -11.22 -8.97
N ASP A 72 -7.44 -10.23 -8.71
CA ASP A 72 -7.48 -8.92 -9.35
C ASP A 72 -6.58 -8.87 -10.59
N PHE A 73 -5.42 -9.50 -10.50
CA PHE A 73 -4.41 -9.53 -11.56
C PHE A 73 -3.80 -10.92 -11.68
N VAL A 74 -3.41 -11.27 -12.90
CA VAL A 74 -2.69 -12.52 -13.18
C VAL A 74 -1.38 -12.19 -13.86
N LEU A 75 -0.27 -12.55 -13.21
CA LEU A 75 1.06 -12.50 -13.80
C LEU A 75 1.31 -13.83 -14.53
N LYS A 76 1.69 -13.77 -15.81
CA LYS A 76 1.93 -14.96 -16.64
C LYS A 76 3.33 -14.93 -17.25
N TRP A 77 3.94 -16.09 -17.33
CA TRP A 77 5.17 -16.31 -18.08
C TRP A 77 4.93 -17.39 -19.14
N TYR A 78 5.00 -16.97 -20.40
CA TYR A 78 4.83 -17.85 -21.53
C TYR A 78 6.18 -18.52 -21.88
N ASP A 79 6.29 -19.84 -21.75
CA ASP A 79 7.53 -20.56 -22.02
C ASP A 79 7.90 -20.52 -23.50
N SER A 80 6.91 -20.64 -24.40
CA SER A 80 7.08 -20.67 -25.85
C SER A 80 7.64 -19.38 -26.44
N THR A 81 7.47 -18.23 -25.76
CA THR A 81 7.91 -16.91 -26.23
C THR A 81 8.90 -16.22 -25.29
N GLY A 82 8.96 -16.66 -24.03
CA GLY A 82 9.73 -15.99 -22.97
C GLY A 82 9.12 -14.68 -22.48
N ILE A 83 7.86 -14.40 -22.84
CA ILE A 83 7.17 -13.16 -22.47
C ILE A 83 6.60 -13.25 -21.05
N ILE A 84 6.81 -12.18 -20.28
CA ILE A 84 6.15 -11.96 -18.98
C ILE A 84 5.11 -10.87 -19.15
N GLN A 85 3.88 -11.16 -18.78
CA GLN A 85 2.74 -10.27 -18.91
C GLN A 85 1.96 -10.19 -17.60
N ILE A 86 1.29 -9.06 -17.38
CA ILE A 86 0.25 -8.92 -16.38
C ILE A 86 -1.10 -8.70 -17.10
N SER A 87 -2.10 -9.44 -16.69
CA SER A 87 -3.49 -9.22 -17.10
C SER A 87 -4.31 -8.76 -15.90
N SER A 88 -5.23 -7.86 -16.13
CA SER A 88 -6.24 -7.47 -15.16
C SER A 88 -7.46 -8.38 -15.27
N GLU A 89 -8.07 -8.68 -14.14
CA GLU A 89 -9.35 -9.40 -14.06
C GLU A 89 -10.46 -8.42 -13.65
N SER A 90 -11.71 -8.74 -13.95
CA SER A 90 -12.90 -8.01 -13.45
C SER A 90 -12.89 -6.49 -13.67
N GLN A 91 -12.45 -6.00 -14.84
CA GLN A 91 -12.35 -4.56 -15.18
C GLN A 91 -11.27 -3.78 -14.41
N ASN A 92 -10.42 -4.45 -13.64
CA ASN A 92 -9.25 -3.83 -13.05
C ASN A 92 -8.32 -3.29 -14.15
N ILE A 93 -7.49 -2.33 -13.83
CA ILE A 93 -6.64 -1.66 -14.82
C ILE A 93 -5.19 -1.60 -14.38
N VAL A 94 -4.30 -1.55 -15.37
CA VAL A 94 -2.87 -1.36 -15.16
C VAL A 94 -2.40 -0.05 -15.81
N VAL A 95 -1.46 0.64 -15.15
CA VAL A 95 -0.84 1.85 -15.69
C VAL A 95 0.17 1.45 -16.77
N ASN A 96 0.05 2.03 -17.95
CA ASN A 96 0.87 1.73 -19.11
C ASN A 96 1.51 3.00 -19.70
N ASP A 97 2.40 2.85 -20.67
CA ASP A 97 3.04 3.93 -21.44
C ASP A 97 2.64 3.90 -22.93
N GLY A 98 1.61 3.11 -23.26
CA GLY A 98 1.15 2.88 -24.63
C GLY A 98 1.77 1.65 -25.26
N SER A 99 2.98 1.25 -24.90
CA SER A 99 3.69 0.08 -25.45
C SER A 99 3.68 -1.14 -24.54
N GLY A 100 3.60 -0.92 -23.23
CA GLY A 100 3.62 -2.00 -22.24
C GLY A 100 3.27 -1.52 -20.83
N LEU A 101 3.51 -2.38 -19.84
CA LEU A 101 3.35 -2.02 -18.44
C LEU A 101 4.44 -1.03 -18.02
N ARG A 102 4.06 0.18 -17.65
CA ARG A 102 5.01 1.19 -17.20
C ARG A 102 5.68 0.78 -15.88
N ARG A 103 7.03 0.73 -15.89
CA ARG A 103 7.81 0.60 -14.66
C ARG A 103 7.88 1.95 -13.95
N LEU A 104 7.35 2.02 -12.75
CA LEU A 104 7.39 3.21 -11.91
C LEU A 104 8.53 3.11 -10.90
N SER A 105 9.16 4.23 -10.60
CA SER A 105 10.08 4.38 -9.49
C SER A 105 9.33 4.66 -8.20
N ALA A 106 9.96 4.42 -7.04
CA ALA A 106 9.39 4.82 -5.75
C ALA A 106 9.05 6.31 -5.74
N GLY A 107 7.91 6.66 -5.17
CA GLY A 107 7.38 8.02 -5.11
C GLY A 107 6.64 8.50 -6.36
N ALA A 108 6.60 7.73 -7.46
CA ALA A 108 5.81 8.09 -8.64
C ALA A 108 4.32 8.10 -8.31
N LEU A 109 3.61 9.15 -8.73
CA LEU A 109 2.18 9.30 -8.48
C LEU A 109 1.36 8.37 -9.39
N ILE A 110 0.42 7.65 -8.81
CA ILE A 110 -0.54 6.76 -9.45
C ILE A 110 -1.93 7.23 -9.07
N GLY A 111 -2.79 7.48 -10.06
CA GLY A 111 -4.12 8.00 -9.74
C GLY A 111 -4.95 8.35 -10.98
N PRO A 112 -6.08 9.05 -10.78
CA PRO A 112 -6.91 9.52 -11.88
C PRO A 112 -6.07 10.33 -12.87
N GLY A 113 -6.17 9.94 -14.16
CA GLY A 113 -5.36 10.56 -15.22
C GLY A 113 -4.04 9.86 -15.52
N SER A 114 -3.63 8.84 -14.77
CA SER A 114 -2.55 7.95 -15.19
C SER A 114 -2.97 7.21 -16.48
N PRO A 115 -2.11 7.16 -17.51
CA PRO A 115 -2.36 6.34 -18.68
C PRO A 115 -2.57 4.89 -18.25
N SER A 116 -3.69 4.28 -18.62
CA SER A 116 -4.09 2.99 -18.09
C SER A 116 -4.90 2.17 -19.12
N SER A 117 -4.97 0.87 -18.92
CA SER A 117 -5.67 -0.08 -19.78
C SER A 117 -6.17 -1.27 -18.97
N THR A 118 -7.29 -1.85 -19.43
CA THR A 118 -7.79 -3.15 -18.98
C THR A 118 -7.15 -4.31 -19.73
N ASP A 119 -6.35 -4.03 -20.76
CA ASP A 119 -5.72 -5.06 -21.57
C ASP A 119 -4.51 -5.68 -20.88
N VAL A 120 -4.13 -6.86 -21.38
CA VAL A 120 -2.87 -7.50 -21.02
C VAL A 120 -1.70 -6.59 -21.39
N LYS A 121 -0.74 -6.42 -20.49
CA LYS A 121 0.45 -5.61 -20.69
C LYS A 121 1.73 -6.41 -20.47
N GLU A 122 2.63 -6.32 -21.44
CA GLU A 122 3.96 -6.91 -21.37
C GLU A 122 4.85 -6.14 -20.38
N LEU A 123 5.56 -6.87 -19.54
CA LEU A 123 6.61 -6.35 -18.68
C LEU A 123 7.97 -6.52 -19.36
N ALA A 124 8.25 -7.76 -19.80
CA ALA A 124 9.54 -8.15 -20.34
C ALA A 124 9.39 -9.32 -21.31
N ASN A 125 10.32 -9.41 -22.24
CA ASN A 125 10.48 -10.52 -23.16
C ASN A 125 11.93 -11.03 -23.10
N TYR A 126 12.09 -12.28 -22.68
CA TYR A 126 13.39 -12.94 -22.62
C TYR A 126 13.65 -13.87 -23.82
N GLY A 127 12.68 -13.98 -24.73
CA GLY A 127 12.75 -14.97 -25.81
C GLY A 127 12.82 -16.40 -25.29
N VAL A 128 12.80 -17.35 -26.21
CA VAL A 128 12.89 -18.78 -25.88
C VAL A 128 14.22 -19.19 -25.25
N SER A 129 15.30 -18.48 -25.61
CA SER A 129 16.66 -18.70 -25.08
C SER A 129 16.84 -18.23 -23.63
N GLY A 130 15.91 -17.44 -23.10
CA GLY A 130 16.00 -16.82 -21.78
C GLY A 130 16.90 -15.59 -21.72
N THR A 131 17.33 -15.07 -22.89
CA THR A 131 18.05 -13.81 -22.99
C THR A 131 17.06 -12.66 -23.13
N TRP A 132 17.21 -11.61 -22.32
CA TRP A 132 16.35 -10.43 -22.42
C TRP A 132 16.43 -9.79 -23.82
N THR A 133 15.29 -9.56 -24.43
CA THR A 133 15.19 -9.02 -25.79
C THR A 133 14.51 -7.65 -25.84
N SER A 134 13.45 -7.48 -25.08
CA SER A 134 12.63 -6.27 -25.10
C SER A 134 11.73 -6.18 -23.87
N GLY A 135 11.02 -5.07 -23.74
CA GLY A 135 10.05 -4.80 -22.70
C GLY A 135 10.27 -3.45 -22.05
N THR A 136 9.28 -2.99 -21.31
CA THR A 136 9.33 -1.71 -20.57
C THR A 136 10.14 -1.83 -19.28
N TRP A 137 10.37 -3.06 -18.80
CA TRP A 137 11.18 -3.37 -17.64
C TRP A 137 12.47 -4.03 -18.04
N THR A 138 13.58 -3.63 -17.42
CA THR A 138 14.92 -4.21 -17.67
C THR A 138 15.10 -5.51 -16.90
N ALA A 139 15.86 -6.45 -17.46
CA ALA A 139 16.26 -7.68 -16.77
C ALA A 139 16.92 -7.38 -15.41
N GLY A 140 16.55 -8.13 -14.38
CA GLY A 140 17.03 -7.95 -13.02
C GLY A 140 16.46 -6.74 -12.28
N ALA A 141 15.56 -5.98 -12.91
CA ALA A 141 15.03 -4.76 -12.29
C ALA A 141 13.92 -5.06 -11.27
N THR A 142 13.94 -4.30 -10.18
CA THR A 142 12.79 -4.12 -9.28
C THR A 142 12.12 -2.80 -9.60
N GLY A 143 10.79 -2.78 -9.58
CA GLY A 143 9.99 -1.58 -9.84
C GLY A 143 8.56 -1.74 -9.36
N TYR A 144 7.74 -0.75 -9.65
CA TYR A 144 6.34 -0.73 -9.27
C TYR A 144 5.45 -0.72 -10.52
N ALA A 145 4.49 -1.63 -10.56
CA ALA A 145 3.37 -1.58 -11.48
C ALA A 145 2.26 -0.76 -10.84
N GLY A 146 1.80 0.30 -11.49
CA GLY A 146 0.62 1.04 -11.06
C GLY A 146 -0.64 0.27 -11.46
N VAL A 147 -1.60 0.19 -10.56
CA VAL A 147 -2.86 -0.56 -10.76
C VAL A 147 -4.05 0.19 -10.21
N ALA A 148 -5.25 -0.22 -10.61
CA ALA A 148 -6.48 0.22 -9.96
C ALA A 148 -7.50 -0.91 -9.91
N LEU A 149 -8.27 -0.93 -8.83
CA LEU A 149 -9.32 -1.92 -8.55
C LEU A 149 -10.67 -1.39 -9.05
N GLY A 150 -11.04 -1.76 -10.28
CA GLY A 150 -12.27 -1.33 -10.96
C GLY A 150 -12.02 -0.54 -12.23
N SER A 151 -13.09 -0.18 -12.93
CA SER A 151 -13.04 0.45 -14.26
C SER A 151 -12.42 1.85 -14.23
N SER A 152 -11.66 2.17 -15.28
CA SER A 152 -11.09 3.50 -15.48
C SER A 152 -12.17 4.57 -15.57
N GLY A 153 -11.90 5.76 -14.99
CA GLY A 153 -12.80 6.90 -15.03
C GLY A 153 -13.85 6.96 -13.92
N SER A 154 -13.96 5.94 -13.09
CA SER A 154 -14.79 6.03 -11.88
C SER A 154 -14.08 6.85 -10.80
N SER A 155 -14.78 7.84 -10.25
CA SER A 155 -14.30 8.61 -9.09
C SER A 155 -14.18 7.78 -7.81
N SER A 156 -14.64 6.53 -7.84
CA SER A 156 -14.60 5.59 -6.73
C SER A 156 -13.56 4.48 -6.89
N THR A 157 -12.73 4.53 -7.93
CA THR A 157 -11.71 3.50 -8.20
C THR A 157 -10.54 3.64 -7.22
N PRO A 158 -10.25 2.61 -6.38
CA PRO A 158 -9.03 2.56 -5.57
C PRO A 158 -7.79 2.41 -6.44
N TRP A 159 -6.78 3.25 -6.22
CA TRP A 159 -5.51 3.17 -6.92
C TRP A 159 -4.45 2.51 -6.05
N GLY A 160 -3.56 1.75 -6.68
CA GLY A 160 -2.56 0.95 -5.97
C GLY A 160 -1.28 0.74 -6.77
N TRP A 161 -0.39 -0.03 -6.17
CA TRP A 161 0.85 -0.47 -6.79
C TRP A 161 1.16 -1.92 -6.41
N ILE A 162 1.87 -2.61 -7.30
CA ILE A 162 2.45 -3.93 -7.08
C ILE A 162 3.96 -3.82 -7.30
N GLN A 163 4.76 -4.20 -6.32
CA GLN A 163 6.21 -4.24 -6.45
C GLN A 163 6.64 -5.59 -7.02
N ILE A 164 7.33 -5.56 -8.17
CA ILE A 164 7.76 -6.74 -8.90
C ILE A 164 9.27 -6.68 -9.12
N THR A 165 9.94 -7.81 -8.93
CA THR A 165 11.34 -8.02 -9.29
C THR A 165 11.43 -9.01 -10.44
N LEU A 166 12.02 -8.58 -11.55
CA LEU A 166 12.31 -9.47 -12.69
C LEU A 166 13.64 -10.21 -12.50
N PRO A 167 13.79 -11.43 -13.03
CA PRO A 167 15.07 -12.13 -13.02
C PRO A 167 16.09 -11.46 -13.97
N ALA A 168 17.37 -11.65 -13.70
CA ALA A 168 18.43 -11.19 -14.58
C ALA A 168 18.48 -11.96 -15.91
N SER A 169 17.96 -13.18 -15.92
CA SER A 169 17.78 -14.00 -17.12
C SER A 169 16.44 -14.72 -17.07
N GLY A 170 15.91 -15.06 -18.23
CA GLY A 170 14.65 -15.80 -18.35
C GLY A 170 14.84 -17.30 -18.61
N THR A 171 15.94 -17.91 -18.19
CA THR A 171 16.17 -19.35 -18.32
C THR A 171 15.18 -20.17 -17.47
N VAL A 172 15.01 -21.45 -17.81
CA VAL A 172 14.21 -22.38 -16.99
C VAL A 172 14.71 -22.36 -15.54
N GLY A 173 13.77 -22.29 -14.59
CA GLY A 173 14.06 -22.11 -13.16
C GLY A 173 14.22 -20.66 -12.69
N SER A 174 14.31 -19.69 -13.61
CA SER A 174 14.29 -18.28 -13.23
C SER A 174 12.93 -17.88 -12.63
N GLN A 175 12.95 -16.87 -11.75
CA GLN A 175 11.79 -16.47 -10.98
C GLN A 175 11.51 -14.97 -11.11
N VAL A 176 10.25 -14.63 -11.37
CA VAL A 176 9.69 -13.31 -11.09
C VAL A 176 9.18 -13.31 -9.66
N VAL A 177 9.45 -12.25 -8.93
CA VAL A 177 9.00 -12.12 -7.53
C VAL A 177 8.03 -10.95 -7.42
N VAL A 178 6.83 -11.20 -6.91
CA VAL A 178 5.90 -10.18 -6.43
C VAL A 178 6.21 -9.94 -4.96
N ASN A 179 6.87 -8.83 -4.65
CA ASN A 179 7.40 -8.58 -3.32
C ASN A 179 6.31 -8.13 -2.32
N SER A 180 5.46 -7.22 -2.77
CA SER A 180 4.39 -6.62 -1.96
C SER A 180 3.46 -5.78 -2.84
N TRP A 181 2.35 -5.35 -2.28
CA TRP A 181 1.44 -4.38 -2.92
C TRP A 181 0.75 -3.50 -1.88
N ALA A 182 0.20 -2.39 -2.34
CA ALA A 182 -0.72 -1.58 -1.56
C ALA A 182 -1.71 -0.86 -2.45
N TYR A 183 -2.83 -0.46 -1.86
CA TYR A 183 -3.81 0.40 -2.51
C TYR A 183 -4.37 1.42 -1.52
N GLU A 184 -4.89 2.52 -2.08
CA GLU A 184 -5.60 3.54 -1.34
C GLU A 184 -7.07 3.16 -1.22
N SER A 185 -7.59 2.99 -0.01
CA SER A 185 -8.95 2.51 0.22
C SER A 185 -10.03 3.52 -0.15
N THR A 186 -9.70 4.80 -0.26
CA THR A 186 -10.61 5.82 -0.77
C THR A 186 -10.53 5.90 -2.28
N GLY A 187 -11.62 5.58 -2.94
CA GLY A 187 -11.70 5.64 -4.39
C GLY A 187 -11.41 7.03 -4.94
N GLY A 188 -10.78 7.08 -6.11
CA GLY A 188 -10.39 8.33 -6.78
C GLY A 188 -9.20 9.05 -6.16
N THR A 189 -8.66 8.58 -5.04
CA THR A 189 -7.48 9.15 -4.40
C THR A 189 -6.20 8.55 -4.97
N SER A 190 -5.24 9.41 -5.29
CA SER A 190 -3.93 8.97 -5.79
C SER A 190 -3.07 8.39 -4.69
N ILE A 191 -2.19 7.45 -5.05
CA ILE A 191 -1.18 6.85 -4.18
C ILE A 191 0.21 7.01 -4.80
N ASN A 192 1.25 7.16 -3.98
CA ASN A 192 2.62 7.12 -4.47
C ASN A 192 3.11 5.67 -4.54
N ALA A 193 3.80 5.30 -5.60
CA ALA A 193 4.45 3.99 -5.73
C ALA A 193 5.38 3.72 -4.55
N GLY A 194 5.20 2.59 -3.87
CA GLY A 194 5.94 2.23 -2.67
C GLY A 194 5.44 2.89 -1.38
N ALA A 195 4.36 3.68 -1.41
CA ALA A 195 3.76 4.20 -0.19
C ALA A 195 3.18 3.08 0.67
N VAL A 196 3.47 3.12 1.95
CA VAL A 196 2.96 2.21 2.98
C VAL A 196 2.29 3.02 4.09
N PRO A 197 1.45 2.40 4.95
CA PRO A 197 0.87 3.11 6.09
C PRO A 197 1.94 3.81 6.91
N GLY A 198 1.78 5.11 7.12
CA GLY A 198 2.72 5.88 7.93
C GLY A 198 2.66 5.48 9.40
N PRO A 199 3.76 5.69 10.17
CA PRO A 199 3.81 5.35 11.59
C PRO A 199 2.74 6.08 12.42
N GLY A 200 2.17 7.17 11.91
CA GLY A 200 1.07 7.91 12.55
C GLY A 200 -0.18 7.07 12.80
N ALA A 201 -0.50 6.14 11.91
CA ALA A 201 -1.63 5.23 12.08
C ALA A 201 -1.41 4.26 13.27
N LEU A 202 -0.19 3.77 13.44
CA LEU A 202 0.20 2.89 14.56
C LEU A 202 0.23 3.66 15.89
N VAL A 203 0.70 4.91 15.88
CA VAL A 203 0.72 5.78 17.07
C VAL A 203 -0.70 6.09 17.53
N SER A 204 -1.63 6.38 16.63
CA SER A 204 -3.04 6.62 16.96
C SER A 204 -3.70 5.40 17.58
N LEU A 205 -3.40 4.21 17.06
CA LEU A 205 -3.89 2.93 17.61
C LEU A 205 -3.33 2.67 19.02
N ALA A 206 -2.04 2.93 19.23
CA ALA A 206 -1.38 2.76 20.52
C ALA A 206 -1.93 3.73 21.57
N LEU A 207 -2.14 5.00 21.21
CA LEU A 207 -2.74 6.01 22.10
C LEU A 207 -4.19 5.67 22.46
N GLY A 208 -4.97 5.15 21.50
CA GLY A 208 -6.32 4.66 21.75
C GLY A 208 -6.35 3.50 22.75
N ALA A 209 -5.42 2.56 22.65
CA ALA A 209 -5.31 1.42 23.55
C ALA A 209 -4.92 1.84 24.99
N VAL A 210 -4.01 2.81 25.13
CA VAL A 210 -3.62 3.39 26.43
C VAL A 210 -4.78 4.13 27.08
N GLY A 211 -5.55 4.90 26.29
CA GLY A 211 -6.73 5.61 26.77
C GLY A 211 -7.83 4.68 27.32
N LEU A 212 -8.06 3.54 26.67
CA LEU A 212 -9.00 2.51 27.13
C LEU A 212 -8.55 1.85 28.45
N ARG A 213 -7.25 1.63 28.62
CA ARG A 213 -6.69 1.04 29.84
C ARG A 213 -6.82 1.99 31.04
N ALA A 214 -6.56 3.30 30.84
CA ALA A 214 -6.71 4.31 31.87
C ALA A 214 -8.18 4.50 32.33
N ARG A 215 -9.14 4.26 31.44
CA ARG A 215 -10.57 4.33 31.77
C ARG A 215 -11.04 3.15 32.63
N ARG A 216 -10.48 1.95 32.41
CA ARG A 216 -10.79 0.75 33.22
C ARG A 216 -10.26 0.82 34.65
N SER A 217 -9.11 1.45 34.88
CA SER A 217 -8.51 1.58 36.20
C SER A 217 -9.22 2.62 37.14
N ARG A 218 -10.10 3.48 36.58
CA ARG A 218 -10.90 4.43 37.35
C ARG A 218 -12.29 3.92 37.74
N ALA A 219 -12.66 2.76 37.23
CA ALA A 219 -13.97 2.14 37.48
C ALA A 219 -13.89 0.98 38.50
N ALA A 220 -12.73 0.72 39.10
CA ALA A 220 -12.47 -0.22 40.18
C ALA A 220 -12.04 0.53 41.45
#